data_12c14ab70912126c6541cc4f92c4aaa9
#
_entry.id   12c14ab70912126c6541cc4f92c4aaa9
#
_cell.length_a   1.000
_cell.length_b   1.000
_cell.length_c   1.000
_cell.angle_alpha   90.00
_cell.angle_beta   90.00
_cell.angle_gamma   90.00
#
_symmetry.space_group_name_H-M   'P 1'
#
loop_
_entity.id
_entity.type
_entity.pdbx_description
1 polymer ?
#
loop_
_entity_poly.entity_id
_entity_poly.type
_entity_poly.pdbx_seq_one_letter_code
_entity_poly.pdbx_strand_id
1 'polypeptide(L)'
;KEVEPSYHELQIWCADMWAVLWNVWKDGKETRITDDLDFMFATNPSSDWDVKPIFHNAGVVSSNDGMFYKGAYLNSIPPKDLVLDDTKASYKYYQMIKECL
;
A
#
# COMPACT_ATOMS: atom_id res chain seq x y z
N LYS A 1 -4.01 22.23 -21.25
CA LYS A 1 -5.29 22.53 -20.59
C LYS A 1 -5.03 22.72 -19.10
N GLU A 2 -5.34 23.89 -18.59
CA GLU A 2 -5.24 24.14 -17.16
C GLU A 2 -6.30 23.35 -16.40
N VAL A 3 -5.87 22.72 -15.31
CA VAL A 3 -6.73 21.99 -14.39
C VAL A 3 -6.96 22.88 -13.18
N GLU A 4 -8.19 22.97 -12.69
CA GLU A 4 -8.48 23.74 -11.49
C GLU A 4 -7.66 23.24 -10.29
N PRO A 5 -7.24 24.13 -9.37
CA PRO A 5 -6.40 23.73 -8.22
C PRO A 5 -6.97 22.60 -7.36
N SER A 6 -8.29 22.51 -7.25
CA SER A 6 -8.98 21.43 -6.52
C SER A 6 -8.73 20.04 -7.10
N TYR A 7 -8.42 19.94 -8.38
CA TYR A 7 -8.10 18.65 -9.01
C TYR A 7 -6.73 18.11 -8.62
N HIS A 8 -5.83 18.93 -8.11
CA HIS A 8 -4.53 18.47 -7.61
C HIS A 8 -4.67 17.57 -6.38
N GLU A 9 -5.77 17.66 -5.68
CA GLU A 9 -6.08 16.83 -4.52
C GLU A 9 -6.71 15.48 -4.90
N LEU A 10 -7.18 15.33 -6.13
CA LEU A 10 -7.75 14.08 -6.61
C LEU A 10 -6.66 13.02 -6.81
N GLN A 11 -6.90 11.87 -6.23
CA GLN A 11 -6.03 10.71 -6.42
C GLN A 11 -6.35 10.03 -7.76
N ILE A 12 -5.87 10.62 -8.85
CA ILE A 12 -6.17 10.19 -10.22
C ILE A 12 -5.73 8.74 -10.49
N TRP A 13 -4.71 8.28 -9.78
CA TRP A 13 -4.25 6.89 -9.86
C TRP A 13 -5.29 5.85 -9.42
N CYS A 14 -6.35 6.27 -8.72
CA CYS A 14 -7.47 5.42 -8.35
C CYS A 14 -8.61 5.43 -9.39
N ALA A 15 -8.46 6.13 -10.51
CA ALA A 15 -9.55 6.35 -11.47
C ALA A 15 -10.12 5.04 -12.04
N ASP A 16 -9.29 4.05 -12.28
CA ASP A 16 -9.71 2.72 -12.75
C ASP A 16 -10.57 2.00 -11.71
N MET A 17 -10.23 2.09 -10.43
CA MET A 17 -11.00 1.48 -9.34
C MET A 17 -12.37 2.14 -9.20
N TRP A 18 -12.44 3.47 -9.27
CA TRP A 18 -13.70 4.21 -9.26
C TRP A 18 -14.55 3.87 -10.48
N ALA A 19 -13.96 3.75 -11.66
CA ALA A 19 -14.67 3.39 -12.88
C ALA A 19 -15.31 1.99 -12.78
N VAL A 20 -14.61 1.02 -12.21
CA VAL A 20 -15.15 -0.31 -11.96
C VAL A 20 -16.36 -0.24 -11.02
N LEU A 21 -16.24 0.46 -9.90
CA LEU A 21 -17.31 0.59 -8.92
C LEU A 21 -18.57 1.24 -9.53
N TRP A 22 -18.39 2.33 -10.26
CA TRP A 22 -19.51 3.04 -10.89
C TRP A 22 -20.21 2.20 -11.97
N ASN A 23 -19.46 1.40 -12.73
CA ASN A 23 -20.05 0.50 -13.71
C ASN A 23 -20.84 -0.64 -13.04
N VAL A 24 -20.36 -1.17 -11.92
CA VAL A 24 -21.10 -2.16 -11.13
C VAL A 24 -22.43 -1.59 -10.66
N TRP A 25 -22.44 -0.37 -10.15
CA TRP A 25 -23.67 0.31 -9.75
C TRP A 25 -24.58 0.64 -10.92
N LYS A 26 -24.03 1.05 -12.06
CA LYS A 26 -24.78 1.31 -13.28
C LYS A 26 -25.52 0.06 -13.78
N ASP A 27 -24.89 -1.11 -13.64
CA ASP A 27 -25.50 -2.39 -13.96
C ASP A 27 -26.54 -2.87 -12.93
N GLY A 28 -26.86 -2.06 -11.94
CA GLY A 28 -27.85 -2.37 -10.91
C GLY A 28 -27.39 -3.42 -9.90
N LYS A 29 -26.09 -3.68 -9.81
CA LYS A 29 -25.52 -4.63 -8.85
C LYS A 29 -25.22 -3.94 -7.53
N GLU A 30 -25.47 -4.68 -6.46
CA GLU A 30 -25.12 -4.24 -5.12
C GLU A 30 -23.64 -4.49 -4.83
N THR A 31 -23.03 -3.58 -4.07
CA THR A 31 -21.69 -3.73 -3.53
C THR A 31 -21.75 -3.77 -2.02
N ARG A 32 -20.89 -4.58 -1.41
CA ARG A 32 -20.77 -4.70 0.03
C ARG A 32 -19.32 -4.46 0.46
N ILE A 33 -19.17 -3.59 1.45
CA ILE A 33 -17.88 -3.43 2.15
C ILE A 33 -17.84 -4.50 3.24
N THR A 34 -16.75 -5.23 3.32
CA THR A 34 -16.55 -6.30 4.30
C THR A 34 -15.17 -6.24 4.90
N ASP A 35 -15.04 -6.56 6.18
CA ASP A 35 -13.76 -6.69 6.87
C ASP A 35 -12.99 -7.96 6.49
N ASP A 36 -13.64 -8.90 5.78
CA ASP A 36 -12.99 -10.15 5.33
C ASP A 36 -11.80 -9.89 4.40
N LEU A 37 -11.78 -8.75 3.71
CA LEU A 37 -10.72 -8.31 2.83
C LEU A 37 -10.06 -7.02 3.32
N ASP A 38 -10.10 -6.77 4.62
CA ASP A 38 -9.43 -5.61 5.21
C ASP A 38 -7.92 -5.67 4.96
N PHE A 39 -7.29 -4.53 4.90
CA PHE A 39 -5.88 -4.43 4.54
C PHE A 39 -5.13 -3.47 5.47
N MET A 40 -3.83 -3.65 5.50
CA MET A 40 -2.89 -2.75 6.18
C MET A 40 -1.94 -2.13 5.17
N PHE A 41 -1.54 -0.90 5.45
CA PHE A 41 -0.44 -0.24 4.76
C PHE A 41 0.90 -0.59 5.42
N ALA A 42 1.99 -0.31 4.72
CA ALA A 42 3.34 -0.45 5.25
C ALA A 42 3.57 0.35 6.55
N THR A 43 2.86 1.47 6.70
CA THR A 43 2.94 2.38 7.84
C THR A 43 2.10 1.96 9.05
N ASN A 44 1.24 0.94 8.90
CA ASN A 44 0.44 0.42 10.01
C ASN A 44 1.31 -0.22 11.09
N PRO A 45 0.79 -0.36 12.31
CA PRO A 45 1.48 -1.14 13.36
C PRO A 45 1.77 -2.57 12.91
N SER A 46 2.90 -3.13 13.32
CA SER A 46 3.27 -4.52 12.99
C SER A 46 2.28 -5.55 13.53
N SER A 47 1.53 -5.20 14.59
CA SER A 47 0.47 -6.05 15.14
C SER A 47 -0.70 -6.30 14.17
N ASP A 48 -0.91 -5.42 13.21
CA ASP A 48 -1.95 -5.59 12.18
C ASP A 48 -1.65 -6.78 11.26
N TRP A 49 -0.39 -7.20 11.17
CA TRP A 49 0.05 -8.32 10.34
C TRP A 49 -0.68 -9.63 10.66
N ASP A 50 -0.99 -9.85 11.94
CA ASP A 50 -1.63 -11.08 12.40
C ASP A 50 -3.18 -10.99 12.33
N VAL A 51 -3.73 -9.82 12.05
CA VAL A 51 -5.17 -9.55 12.10
C VAL A 51 -5.75 -9.29 10.71
N LYS A 52 -5.03 -8.55 9.86
CA LYS A 52 -5.52 -8.14 8.54
C LYS A 52 -4.99 -9.06 7.45
N PRO A 53 -5.85 -9.56 6.55
CA PRO A 53 -5.48 -10.57 5.57
C PRO A 53 -4.62 -10.06 4.41
N ILE A 54 -4.61 -8.75 4.15
CA ILE A 54 -3.93 -8.17 2.99
C ILE A 54 -2.91 -7.13 3.44
N PHE A 55 -1.68 -7.25 2.94
CA PHE A 55 -0.65 -6.23 3.07
C PHE A 55 -0.54 -5.42 1.77
N HIS A 56 -0.77 -4.11 1.87
CA HIS A 56 -0.61 -3.17 0.77
C HIS A 56 0.68 -2.37 0.97
N ASN A 57 1.71 -2.67 0.18
CA ASN A 57 3.01 -2.00 0.29
C ASN A 57 2.95 -0.57 -0.28
N ALA A 58 2.31 0.31 0.47
CA ALA A 58 2.15 1.74 0.15
C ALA A 58 2.34 2.59 1.41
N GLY A 59 2.46 3.90 1.21
CA GLY A 59 2.59 4.89 2.29
C GLY A 59 4.03 5.25 2.67
N VAL A 60 5.02 4.49 2.22
CA VAL A 60 6.45 4.83 2.42
C VAL A 60 6.94 5.61 1.21
N VAL A 61 7.44 6.81 1.44
CA VAL A 61 7.85 7.75 0.38
C VAL A 61 9.34 8.03 0.35
N SER A 62 10.08 7.59 1.37
CA SER A 62 11.52 7.82 1.49
C SER A 62 12.19 6.71 2.29
N SER A 63 13.46 6.42 1.95
CA SER A 63 14.32 5.53 2.75
C SER A 63 14.58 6.07 4.17
N ASN A 64 14.38 7.38 4.38
CA ASN A 64 14.59 8.02 5.69
C ASN A 64 13.40 7.82 6.65
N ASP A 65 12.30 7.23 6.20
CA ASP A 65 11.12 7.00 7.02
C ASP A 65 11.30 5.85 8.04
N GLY A 66 12.44 5.17 8.02
CA GLY A 66 12.70 4.01 8.88
C GLY A 66 11.95 2.75 8.47
N MET A 67 11.33 2.75 7.31
CA MET A 67 10.54 1.67 6.73
C MET A 67 11.10 1.22 5.39
N PHE A 68 10.72 0.03 4.91
CA PHE A 68 11.16 -0.46 3.63
C PHE A 68 10.59 0.37 2.47
N TYR A 69 11.44 1.10 1.79
CA TYR A 69 11.08 1.92 0.63
C TYR A 69 11.40 1.21 -0.67
N LYS A 70 10.41 0.61 -1.31
CA LYS A 70 10.58 -0.13 -2.56
C LYS A 70 11.17 0.69 -3.71
N GLY A 71 10.93 2.00 -3.71
CA GLY A 71 11.43 2.90 -4.74
C GLY A 71 12.96 3.00 -4.82
N ALA A 72 13.65 2.68 -3.72
CA ALA A 72 15.11 2.63 -3.70
C ALA A 72 15.70 1.43 -4.45
N TYR A 73 14.89 0.41 -4.75
CA TYR A 73 15.33 -0.89 -5.28
C TYR A 73 14.70 -1.24 -6.63
N LEU A 74 14.34 -0.24 -7.43
CA LEU A 74 13.75 -0.47 -8.76
C LEU A 74 14.69 -1.22 -9.71
N ASN A 75 16.00 -1.04 -9.56
CA ASN A 75 17.01 -1.62 -10.43
C ASN A 75 18.09 -2.40 -9.65
N SER A 76 17.84 -2.74 -8.41
CA SER A 76 18.80 -3.43 -7.55
C SER A 76 18.09 -4.31 -6.52
N ILE A 77 18.83 -5.31 -6.05
CA ILE A 77 18.35 -6.19 -4.98
C ILE A 77 18.50 -5.47 -3.64
N PRO A 78 17.49 -5.51 -2.76
CA PRO A 78 17.62 -4.92 -1.42
C PRO A 78 18.70 -5.64 -0.59
N PRO A 79 19.49 -4.91 0.22
CA PRO A 79 20.42 -5.54 1.14
C PRO A 79 19.70 -6.32 2.25
N LYS A 80 20.37 -7.33 2.81
CA LYS A 80 19.82 -8.16 3.89
C LYS A 80 19.93 -7.55 5.29
N ASP A 81 20.64 -6.43 5.41
CA ASP A 81 21.03 -5.82 6.68
C ASP A 81 20.40 -4.44 6.93
N LEU A 82 19.27 -4.15 6.27
CA LEU A 82 18.54 -2.91 6.53
C LEU A 82 18.03 -2.88 7.97
N VAL A 83 18.30 -1.76 8.64
CA VAL A 83 17.77 -1.49 9.97
C VAL A 83 16.47 -0.70 9.81
N LEU A 84 15.36 -1.33 10.15
CA LEU A 84 14.02 -0.77 9.99
C LEU A 84 13.28 -0.76 11.32
N ASP A 85 12.27 0.10 11.41
CA ASP A 85 11.37 0.20 12.56
C ASP A 85 10.51 -1.08 12.67
N ASP A 86 10.78 -1.91 13.66
CA ASP A 86 10.10 -3.18 13.89
C ASP A 86 8.66 -3.04 14.41
N THR A 87 8.25 -1.83 14.78
CA THR A 87 6.87 -1.53 15.18
C THR A 87 5.93 -1.35 14.00
N LYS A 88 6.45 -1.33 12.77
CA LYS A 88 5.70 -1.12 11.54
C LYS A 88 5.50 -2.40 10.74
N ALA A 89 4.35 -2.52 10.06
CA ALA A 89 4.05 -3.65 9.19
C ALA A 89 5.09 -3.83 8.06
N SER A 90 5.69 -2.75 7.60
CA SER A 90 6.79 -2.74 6.63
C SER A 90 7.97 -3.61 7.06
N TYR A 91 8.27 -3.70 8.36
CA TYR A 91 9.31 -4.57 8.88
C TYR A 91 9.01 -6.05 8.62
N LYS A 92 7.80 -6.48 8.88
CA LYS A 92 7.35 -7.87 8.62
C LYS A 92 7.47 -8.22 7.14
N TYR A 93 7.04 -7.30 6.27
CA TYR A 93 7.18 -7.45 4.82
C TYR A 93 8.65 -7.61 4.40
N TYR A 94 9.54 -6.79 4.94
CA TYR A 94 10.96 -6.88 4.65
C TYR A 94 11.58 -8.21 5.15
N GLN A 95 11.13 -8.74 6.30
CA GLN A 95 11.59 -10.05 6.75
C GLN A 95 11.26 -11.16 5.73
N MET A 96 10.07 -11.12 5.13
CA MET A 96 9.71 -12.06 4.06
C MET A 96 10.57 -11.89 2.82
N ILE A 97 10.90 -10.65 2.44
CA ILE A 97 11.83 -10.39 1.33
C ILE A 97 13.19 -11.02 1.62
N LYS A 98 13.71 -10.86 2.83
CA LYS A 98 15.01 -11.43 3.24
C LYS A 98 15.08 -12.95 3.07
N GLU A 99 13.99 -13.64 3.30
CA GLU A 99 13.91 -15.10 3.14
C GLU A 99 14.06 -15.51 1.67
N CYS A 100 13.75 -14.60 0.72
CA CYS A 100 13.87 -14.84 -0.72
C CYS A 100 15.24 -14.44 -1.30
N LEU A 101 16.09 -13.77 -0.53
CA LEU A 101 17.41 -13.29 -0.94
C LEU A 101 18.49 -14.29 -0.49
#